data_5250e2bbeaca0af5e50aa972f9585cb3
#
_entry.id   5250e2bbeaca0af5e50aa972f9585cb3
#
_cell.length_a   1.000
_cell.length_b   1.000
_cell.length_c   1.000
_cell.angle_alpha   90.00
_cell.angle_beta   90.00
_cell.angle_gamma   90.00
#
_symmetry.space_group_name_H-M   'P 1'
#
loop_
_entity.id
_entity.type
_entity.pdbx_description
1 polymer ?
#
loop_
_entity_poly.entity_id
_entity_poly.type
_entity_poly.pdbx_seq_one_letter_code
_entity_poly.pdbx_strand_id
1 'polypeptide(L)'
;MEIALKVPQRWKAEITLPASKSISNRALLLQALCPVTTRHIENLAICDDTTHMMMGITAKKLHEPLINIGATGTAMRFLTAYLAITEGETTLTGSERMKQRPIGTLVEALRELGADITYINKEGFPPLRIRGKRLRGGELEIEAGISSQYISALLMIAPRLAEGLTLHLKGDIASRTYIDLTLDLMNKYGAKAEWTDERTIHVAPGAYEDTCLSVESDWSAASYWYELAAIAAHRGHEVELSLHGLTEESRQGDRVVAQLFEPLGVKTTYTDKGATLTTTPSSTPKGPHKAVVLDMTHCPDIAQTMAVTFCLLDVPYTLNGIHSLRIKETDRVGALIAELRKLGYILRSENDNTLSWDGTQCAADERPRIATYDDHRMAMAFAPAALYYDHLDIAHPEVVTKSYPTFWEDLHQTDY
;
A
#
# COMPACT_ATOMS: atom_id res chain seq x y z
N MET A 1 8.14 21.29 6.31
CA MET A 1 8.43 21.04 7.75
C MET A 1 9.89 20.64 7.85
N GLU A 2 10.66 21.36 8.61
CA GLU A 2 12.04 20.99 8.93
C GLU A 2 12.01 19.86 9.97
N ILE A 3 12.75 18.79 9.71
CA ILE A 3 12.86 17.63 10.59
C ILE A 3 14.31 17.57 11.06
N ALA A 4 14.49 17.43 12.37
CA ALA A 4 15.75 17.06 13.00
C ALA A 4 15.48 15.90 13.94
N LEU A 5 16.12 14.77 13.72
CA LEU A 5 16.00 13.60 14.58
C LEU A 5 17.24 13.44 15.44
N LYS A 6 17.03 13.33 16.74
CA LYS A 6 18.08 13.00 17.71
C LYS A 6 17.64 11.76 18.46
N VAL A 7 18.29 10.65 18.20
CA VAL A 7 18.03 9.42 18.92
C VAL A 7 19.09 9.21 20.01
N PRO A 8 18.72 8.72 21.20
CA PRO A 8 19.69 8.45 22.29
C PRO A 8 20.61 7.30 21.90
N GLN A 9 21.80 7.20 22.56
CA GLN A 9 22.77 6.11 22.32
C GLN A 9 22.16 4.72 22.50
N ARG A 10 21.25 4.57 23.46
CA ARG A 10 20.36 3.41 23.62
C ARG A 10 18.94 3.89 23.43
N TRP A 11 18.39 3.57 22.26
CA TRP A 11 17.08 4.01 21.88
C TRP A 11 16.04 2.92 22.11
N LYS A 12 15.15 3.17 23.05
CA LYS A 12 14.02 2.29 23.36
C LYS A 12 12.71 3.05 23.25
N ALA A 13 11.79 2.52 22.44
CA ALA A 13 10.46 3.13 22.28
C ALA A 13 9.39 2.07 22.02
N GLU A 14 8.14 2.42 22.34
CA GLU A 14 6.95 1.63 22.05
C GLU A 14 6.07 2.43 21.07
N ILE A 15 5.77 1.84 19.93
CA ILE A 15 5.03 2.48 18.85
C ILE A 15 3.73 1.71 18.60
N THR A 16 2.61 2.41 18.65
CA THR A 16 1.30 1.87 18.24
C THR A 16 1.09 2.20 16.78
N LEU A 17 1.35 1.23 15.90
CA LEU A 17 1.18 1.41 14.48
C LEU A 17 -0.30 1.60 14.09
N PRO A 18 -0.61 2.34 13.01
CA PRO A 18 -1.95 2.38 12.48
C PRO A 18 -2.39 0.98 12.02
N ALA A 19 -3.69 0.74 12.05
CA ALA A 19 -4.26 -0.46 11.48
C ALA A 19 -4.05 -0.53 9.96
N SER A 20 -4.04 -1.74 9.38
CA SER A 20 -3.82 -1.93 7.95
C SER A 20 -4.91 -1.30 7.11
N LYS A 21 -4.54 -0.28 6.37
CA LYS A 21 -5.39 0.39 5.39
C LYS A 21 -5.93 -0.59 4.35
N SER A 22 -5.09 -1.51 3.88
CA SER A 22 -5.45 -2.48 2.84
C SER A 22 -6.48 -3.50 3.32
N ILE A 23 -6.39 -3.94 4.57
CA ILE A 23 -7.37 -4.82 5.20
C ILE A 23 -8.66 -4.03 5.46
N SER A 24 -8.56 -2.83 6.04
CA SER A 24 -9.69 -1.98 6.39
C SER A 24 -10.59 -1.68 5.19
N ASN A 25 -10.02 -1.28 4.06
CA ASN A 25 -10.81 -0.97 2.86
C ASN A 25 -11.53 -2.21 2.29
N ARG A 26 -10.91 -3.39 2.37
CA ARG A 26 -11.55 -4.65 1.97
C ARG A 26 -12.68 -5.01 2.92
N ALA A 27 -12.42 -4.96 4.22
CA ALA A 27 -13.40 -5.26 5.25
C ALA A 27 -14.64 -4.35 5.16
N LEU A 28 -14.45 -3.04 4.93
CA LEU A 28 -15.54 -2.09 4.71
C LEU A 28 -16.41 -2.47 3.51
N LEU A 29 -15.79 -2.86 2.39
CA LEU A 29 -16.55 -3.29 1.21
C LEU A 29 -17.28 -4.60 1.44
N LEU A 30 -16.60 -5.61 2.02
CA LEU A 30 -17.21 -6.90 2.33
C LEU A 30 -18.39 -6.73 3.29
N GLN A 31 -18.24 -5.92 4.32
CA GLN A 31 -19.33 -5.59 5.24
C GLN A 31 -20.49 -4.87 4.53
N ALA A 32 -20.20 -3.96 3.58
CA ALA A 32 -21.25 -3.30 2.79
C ALA A 32 -22.01 -4.25 1.85
N LEU A 33 -21.40 -5.39 1.49
CA LEU A 33 -21.99 -6.44 0.66
C LEU A 33 -22.77 -7.47 1.48
N CYS A 34 -22.66 -7.48 2.81
CA CYS A 34 -23.47 -8.33 3.69
C CYS A 34 -24.95 -7.93 3.63
N PRO A 35 -25.89 -8.88 3.58
CA PRO A 35 -27.34 -8.59 3.61
C PRO A 35 -27.79 -7.90 4.90
N VAL A 36 -27.19 -8.28 6.00
CA VAL A 36 -27.45 -7.71 7.36
C VAL A 36 -26.11 -7.44 8.00
N THR A 37 -25.99 -6.30 8.66
CA THR A 37 -24.77 -5.89 9.35
C THR A 37 -25.12 -5.50 10.77
N THR A 38 -24.63 -6.26 11.74
CA THR A 38 -24.83 -6.05 13.18
C THR A 38 -23.52 -5.96 13.94
N ARG A 39 -22.42 -6.43 13.32
CA ARG A 39 -21.09 -6.49 13.92
C ARG A 39 -20.23 -5.32 13.45
N HIS A 40 -19.27 -4.94 14.27
CA HIS A 40 -18.33 -3.87 13.95
C HIS A 40 -16.97 -4.46 13.55
N ILE A 41 -16.30 -3.76 12.63
CA ILE A 41 -14.90 -4.00 12.36
C ILE A 41 -14.11 -3.32 13.48
N GLU A 42 -13.37 -4.11 14.23
CA GLU A 42 -12.51 -3.62 15.31
C GLU A 42 -11.18 -3.11 14.73
N ASN A 43 -10.60 -2.11 15.36
CA ASN A 43 -9.33 -1.51 14.97
C ASN A 43 -9.29 -1.11 13.48
N LEU A 44 -10.35 -0.45 13.00
CA LEU A 44 -10.38 0.06 11.62
C LEU A 44 -9.34 1.18 11.46
N ALA A 45 -8.62 1.18 10.35
CA ALA A 45 -7.67 2.25 10.05
C ALA A 45 -8.38 3.61 9.98
N ILE A 46 -7.86 4.60 10.70
CA ILE A 46 -8.37 5.98 10.68
C ILE A 46 -7.42 6.80 9.81
N CYS A 47 -7.74 6.92 8.52
CA CYS A 47 -6.93 7.64 7.54
C CYS A 47 -7.81 8.09 6.35
N ASP A 48 -7.27 8.93 5.46
CA ASP A 48 -8.04 9.47 4.34
C ASP A 48 -8.60 8.37 3.42
N ASP A 49 -7.81 7.33 3.16
CA ASP A 49 -8.21 6.24 2.25
C ASP A 49 -9.45 5.49 2.79
N THR A 50 -9.51 5.18 4.08
CA THR A 50 -10.67 4.51 4.69
C THR A 50 -11.85 5.45 4.87
N THR A 51 -11.59 6.71 5.18
CA THR A 51 -12.62 7.76 5.26
C THR A 51 -13.34 7.91 3.93
N HIS A 52 -12.63 8.04 2.83
CA HIS A 52 -13.23 8.14 1.50
C HIS A 52 -13.99 6.86 1.11
N MET A 53 -13.51 5.68 1.51
CA MET A 53 -14.23 4.43 1.27
C MET A 53 -15.57 4.40 2.02
N MET A 54 -15.58 4.74 3.32
CA MET A 54 -16.80 4.83 4.13
C MET A 54 -17.77 5.88 3.58
N MET A 55 -17.26 7.06 3.21
CA MET A 55 -18.07 8.12 2.60
C MET A 55 -18.73 7.64 1.31
N GLY A 56 -17.99 6.96 0.43
CA GLY A 56 -18.51 6.43 -0.82
C GLY A 56 -19.61 5.37 -0.63
N ILE A 57 -19.41 4.45 0.32
CA ILE A 57 -20.42 3.44 0.67
C ILE A 57 -21.68 4.12 1.27
N THR A 58 -21.48 5.09 2.15
CA THR A 58 -22.58 5.83 2.79
C THR A 58 -23.35 6.67 1.77
N ALA A 59 -22.68 7.41 0.92
CA ALA A 59 -23.29 8.21 -0.15
C ALA A 59 -24.16 7.33 -1.06
N LYS A 60 -23.69 6.12 -1.42
CA LYS A 60 -24.51 5.17 -2.20
C LYS A 60 -25.76 4.72 -1.46
N LYS A 61 -25.67 4.42 -0.16
CA LYS A 61 -26.83 4.08 0.69
C LYS A 61 -27.85 5.22 0.80
N LEU A 62 -27.37 6.46 0.75
CA LEU A 62 -28.19 7.68 0.74
C LEU A 62 -28.67 8.10 -0.65
N HIS A 63 -28.40 7.30 -1.69
CA HIS A 63 -28.75 7.56 -3.09
C HIS A 63 -28.16 8.86 -3.66
N GLU A 64 -26.98 9.25 -3.20
CA GLU A 64 -26.30 10.44 -3.70
C GLU A 64 -25.86 10.21 -5.16
N PRO A 65 -26.11 11.19 -6.08
CA PRO A 65 -25.81 11.02 -7.50
C PRO A 65 -24.31 11.18 -7.81
N LEU A 66 -23.53 11.77 -6.90
CA LEU A 66 -22.11 12.07 -7.08
C LEU A 66 -21.30 11.59 -5.88
N ILE A 67 -20.29 10.79 -6.14
CA ILE A 67 -19.33 10.33 -5.13
C ILE A 67 -17.94 10.81 -5.54
N ASN A 68 -17.30 11.62 -4.68
CA ASN A 68 -15.92 12.07 -4.85
C ASN A 68 -15.05 11.40 -3.78
N ILE A 69 -14.08 10.61 -4.24
CA ILE A 69 -13.18 9.83 -3.36
C ILE A 69 -11.76 10.44 -3.27
N GLY A 70 -11.58 11.68 -3.63
CA GLY A 70 -10.29 12.36 -3.55
C GLY A 70 -9.19 11.62 -4.33
N ALA A 71 -8.05 11.40 -3.67
CA ALA A 71 -6.88 10.73 -4.25
C ALA A 71 -6.83 9.21 -3.95
N THR A 72 -7.92 8.61 -3.45
CA THR A 72 -7.95 7.24 -2.93
C THR A 72 -8.10 6.21 -4.04
N GLY A 73 -6.98 5.60 -4.46
CA GLY A 73 -6.95 4.61 -5.54
C GLY A 73 -7.78 3.35 -5.24
N THR A 74 -7.71 2.86 -4.01
CA THR A 74 -8.46 1.68 -3.56
C THR A 74 -9.96 1.93 -3.61
N ALA A 75 -10.43 3.08 -3.10
CA ALA A 75 -11.85 3.44 -3.13
C ALA A 75 -12.35 3.58 -4.58
N MET A 76 -11.57 4.20 -5.49
CA MET A 76 -11.95 4.29 -6.90
C MET A 76 -12.23 2.91 -7.51
N ARG A 77 -11.35 1.92 -7.30
CA ARG A 77 -11.47 0.59 -7.90
C ARG A 77 -12.59 -0.23 -7.24
N PHE A 78 -12.60 -0.26 -5.92
CA PHE A 78 -13.56 -1.05 -5.16
C PHE A 78 -14.98 -0.53 -5.29
N LEU A 79 -15.17 0.80 -5.23
CA LEU A 79 -16.48 1.39 -5.44
C LEU A 79 -16.96 1.28 -6.89
N THR A 80 -16.08 1.28 -7.89
CA THR A 80 -16.49 1.02 -9.28
C THR A 80 -17.18 -0.33 -9.39
N ALA A 81 -16.60 -1.39 -8.84
CA ALA A 81 -17.20 -2.72 -8.85
C ALA A 81 -18.48 -2.79 -7.97
N TYR A 82 -18.45 -2.20 -6.77
CA TYR A 82 -19.59 -2.16 -5.86
C TYR A 82 -20.81 -1.44 -6.47
N LEU A 83 -20.58 -0.28 -7.08
CA LEU A 83 -21.62 0.50 -7.72
C LEU A 83 -22.20 -0.20 -8.96
N ALA A 84 -21.40 -0.99 -9.69
CA ALA A 84 -21.85 -1.74 -10.85
C ALA A 84 -22.92 -2.80 -10.51
N ILE A 85 -22.90 -3.35 -9.29
CA ILE A 85 -23.88 -4.36 -8.82
C ILE A 85 -24.93 -3.80 -7.88
N THR A 86 -24.84 -2.52 -7.48
CA THR A 86 -25.79 -1.88 -6.55
C THR A 86 -26.72 -0.94 -7.29
N GLU A 87 -28.02 -1.24 -7.26
CA GLU A 87 -29.06 -0.55 -8.03
C GLU A 87 -28.99 0.99 -7.93
N GLY A 88 -29.28 1.68 -9.03
CA GLY A 88 -29.30 3.14 -9.18
C GLY A 88 -28.12 3.68 -9.98
N GLU A 89 -28.21 4.94 -10.40
CA GLU A 89 -27.18 5.65 -11.17
C GLU A 89 -26.29 6.50 -10.24
N THR A 90 -24.98 6.47 -10.44
CA THR A 90 -24.03 7.24 -9.64
C THR A 90 -22.86 7.69 -10.51
N THR A 91 -22.43 8.94 -10.35
CA THR A 91 -21.16 9.44 -10.90
C THR A 91 -20.06 9.25 -9.86
N LEU A 92 -19.00 8.52 -10.22
CA LEU A 92 -17.82 8.32 -9.39
C LEU A 92 -16.64 9.14 -9.92
N THR A 93 -16.07 10.00 -9.09
CA THR A 93 -14.97 10.90 -9.43
C THR A 93 -13.92 10.99 -8.31
N GLY A 94 -12.85 11.73 -8.54
CA GLY A 94 -11.78 12.00 -7.59
C GLY A 94 -10.97 13.24 -7.94
N SER A 95 -9.81 13.40 -7.30
CA SER A 95 -8.87 14.49 -7.55
C SER A 95 -8.41 14.54 -9.01
N GLU A 96 -7.79 15.65 -9.42
CA GLU A 96 -7.24 15.78 -10.78
C GLU A 96 -6.19 14.67 -11.08
N ARG A 97 -5.37 14.31 -10.09
CA ARG A 97 -4.45 13.18 -10.24
C ARG A 97 -5.21 11.84 -10.40
N MET A 98 -6.30 11.63 -9.67
CA MET A 98 -7.12 10.42 -9.79
C MET A 98 -7.72 10.28 -11.20
N LYS A 99 -8.13 11.39 -11.82
CA LYS A 99 -8.64 11.40 -13.20
C LYS A 99 -7.58 11.05 -14.25
N GLN A 100 -6.31 11.02 -13.88
CA GLN A 100 -5.17 10.60 -14.72
C GLN A 100 -4.72 9.16 -14.45
N ARG A 101 -5.27 8.50 -13.44
CA ARG A 101 -4.94 7.10 -13.12
C ARG A 101 -5.83 6.15 -13.91
N PRO A 102 -5.26 5.17 -14.62
CA PRO A 102 -6.03 4.25 -15.46
C PRO A 102 -7.01 3.41 -14.64
N ILE A 103 -8.16 3.11 -15.27
CA ILE A 103 -9.19 2.21 -14.73
C ILE A 103 -9.82 1.35 -15.83
N GLY A 104 -9.36 1.51 -17.07
CA GLY A 104 -9.93 0.87 -18.26
C GLY A 104 -10.08 -0.64 -18.11
N THR A 105 -9.03 -1.34 -17.74
CA THR A 105 -9.03 -2.79 -17.57
C THR A 105 -10.14 -3.28 -16.63
N LEU A 106 -10.38 -2.59 -15.51
CA LEU A 106 -11.49 -2.95 -14.60
C LEU A 106 -12.85 -2.67 -15.23
N VAL A 107 -13.01 -1.53 -15.91
CA VAL A 107 -14.28 -1.15 -16.55
C VAL A 107 -14.62 -2.11 -17.69
N GLU A 108 -13.66 -2.49 -18.51
CA GLU A 108 -13.82 -3.47 -19.58
C GLU A 108 -14.25 -4.84 -19.02
N ALA A 109 -13.55 -5.33 -18.00
CA ALA A 109 -13.90 -6.57 -17.30
C ALA A 109 -15.34 -6.53 -16.73
N LEU A 110 -15.74 -5.42 -16.09
CA LEU A 110 -17.10 -5.25 -15.58
C LEU A 110 -18.15 -5.16 -16.72
N ARG A 111 -17.83 -4.49 -17.83
CA ARG A 111 -18.70 -4.43 -19.02
C ARG A 111 -18.91 -5.82 -19.65
N GLU A 112 -17.86 -6.65 -19.68
CA GLU A 112 -17.94 -8.03 -20.15
C GLU A 112 -18.90 -8.88 -19.28
N LEU A 113 -18.91 -8.63 -17.97
CA LEU A 113 -19.89 -9.20 -17.03
C LEU A 113 -21.29 -8.56 -17.16
N GLY A 114 -21.45 -7.57 -18.03
CA GLY A 114 -22.72 -6.92 -18.35
C GLY A 114 -22.96 -5.61 -17.61
N ALA A 115 -21.97 -4.99 -16.95
CA ALA A 115 -22.14 -3.70 -16.26
C ALA A 115 -22.42 -2.54 -17.25
N ASP A 116 -23.21 -1.56 -16.80
CA ASP A 116 -23.49 -0.32 -17.52
C ASP A 116 -22.62 0.80 -16.93
N ILE A 117 -21.44 1.02 -17.52
CA ILE A 117 -20.45 2.01 -17.10
C ILE A 117 -20.04 2.84 -18.31
N THR A 118 -20.09 4.17 -18.20
CA THR A 118 -19.64 5.12 -19.22
C THR A 118 -18.59 6.07 -18.66
N TYR A 119 -17.59 6.37 -19.48
CA TYR A 119 -16.63 7.44 -19.15
C TYR A 119 -17.25 8.79 -19.44
N ILE A 120 -17.08 9.76 -18.54
CA ILE A 120 -17.64 11.10 -18.73
C ILE A 120 -16.73 11.96 -19.61
N ASN A 121 -15.43 11.85 -19.44
CA ASN A 121 -14.45 12.68 -20.14
C ASN A 121 -13.58 11.84 -21.08
N LYS A 122 -12.58 11.13 -20.54
CA LYS A 122 -11.58 10.41 -21.31
C LYS A 122 -11.77 8.90 -21.14
N GLU A 123 -11.79 8.17 -22.27
CA GLU A 123 -11.84 6.69 -22.26
C GLU A 123 -10.69 6.11 -21.45
N GLY A 124 -10.98 5.12 -20.60
CA GLY A 124 -10.01 4.46 -19.72
C GLY A 124 -9.73 5.19 -18.40
N PHE A 125 -10.35 6.38 -18.16
CA PHE A 125 -10.04 7.20 -16.98
C PHE A 125 -11.32 7.73 -16.31
N PRO A 126 -11.31 7.95 -14.97
CA PRO A 126 -12.40 8.64 -14.29
C PRO A 126 -12.59 10.09 -14.82
N PRO A 127 -13.77 10.72 -14.67
CA PRO A 127 -14.96 10.25 -13.94
C PRO A 127 -15.77 9.20 -14.70
N LEU A 128 -16.46 8.34 -13.92
CA LEU A 128 -17.32 7.28 -14.44
C LEU A 128 -18.78 7.55 -14.09
N ARG A 129 -19.69 7.31 -15.03
CA ARG A 129 -21.12 7.16 -14.76
C ARG A 129 -21.45 5.69 -14.73
N ILE A 130 -22.02 5.22 -13.62
CA ILE A 130 -22.27 3.80 -13.35
C ILE A 130 -23.76 3.62 -13.06
N ARG A 131 -24.44 2.77 -13.85
CA ARG A 131 -25.80 2.29 -13.58
C ARG A 131 -25.72 0.88 -13.02
N GLY A 132 -25.88 0.79 -11.71
CA GLY A 132 -25.84 -0.49 -11.03
C GLY A 132 -27.05 -1.36 -11.35
N LYS A 133 -26.79 -2.65 -11.58
CA LYS A 133 -27.79 -3.67 -11.85
C LYS A 133 -27.26 -5.04 -11.48
N ARG A 134 -28.15 -6.05 -11.44
CA ARG A 134 -27.73 -7.43 -11.26
C ARG A 134 -26.89 -7.90 -12.45
N LEU A 135 -25.69 -8.39 -12.17
CA LEU A 135 -24.78 -8.95 -13.19
C LEU A 135 -24.86 -10.49 -13.18
N ARG A 136 -24.55 -11.08 -14.33
CA ARG A 136 -24.61 -12.54 -14.49
C ARG A 136 -23.45 -13.24 -13.82
N GLY A 137 -22.21 -12.80 -14.06
CA GLY A 137 -21.00 -13.52 -13.69
C GLY A 137 -20.58 -14.54 -14.76
N GLY A 138 -19.88 -15.59 -14.36
CA GLY A 138 -19.37 -16.65 -15.24
C GLY A 138 -17.85 -16.61 -15.38
N GLU A 139 -17.31 -16.86 -16.57
CA GLU A 139 -15.87 -16.86 -16.84
C GLU A 139 -15.40 -15.48 -17.33
N LEU A 140 -14.23 -15.08 -16.92
CA LEU A 140 -13.60 -13.80 -17.30
C LEU A 140 -12.09 -13.95 -17.37
N GLU A 141 -11.46 -13.32 -18.34
CA GLU A 141 -10.00 -13.19 -18.43
C GLU A 141 -9.57 -11.75 -18.14
N ILE A 142 -8.47 -11.55 -17.41
CA ILE A 142 -7.95 -10.22 -17.09
C ILE A 142 -6.42 -10.20 -17.10
N GLU A 143 -5.83 -9.09 -17.58
CA GLU A 143 -4.40 -8.82 -17.46
C GLU A 143 -4.02 -8.53 -16.01
N ALA A 144 -3.18 -9.38 -15.41
CA ALA A 144 -2.85 -9.35 -13.99
C ALA A 144 -1.65 -8.46 -13.63
N GLY A 145 -0.88 -8.00 -14.64
CA GLY A 145 0.34 -7.21 -14.44
C GLY A 145 0.09 -5.75 -14.07
N ILE A 146 -1.11 -5.21 -14.27
CA ILE A 146 -1.38 -3.77 -14.12
C ILE A 146 -1.66 -3.40 -12.65
N SER A 147 -2.61 -4.08 -12.01
CA SER A 147 -3.00 -3.77 -10.63
C SER A 147 -3.80 -4.89 -9.98
N SER A 148 -3.33 -5.42 -8.86
CA SER A 148 -4.08 -6.34 -8.01
C SER A 148 -5.39 -5.75 -7.44
N GLN A 149 -5.54 -4.43 -7.45
CA GLN A 149 -6.79 -3.77 -7.02
C GLN A 149 -7.94 -4.06 -7.97
N TYR A 150 -7.69 -4.24 -9.29
CA TYR A 150 -8.72 -4.61 -10.25
C TYR A 150 -9.23 -6.02 -9.97
N ILE A 151 -8.30 -6.95 -9.77
CA ILE A 151 -8.61 -8.34 -9.43
C ILE A 151 -9.38 -8.40 -8.11
N SER A 152 -8.89 -7.74 -7.06
CA SER A 152 -9.56 -7.67 -5.76
C SER A 152 -10.98 -7.11 -5.85
N ALA A 153 -11.19 -6.06 -6.67
CA ALA A 153 -12.50 -5.45 -6.86
C ALA A 153 -13.51 -6.43 -7.49
N LEU A 154 -13.09 -7.16 -8.52
CA LEU A 154 -13.91 -8.19 -9.18
C LEU A 154 -14.22 -9.37 -8.24
N LEU A 155 -13.21 -9.85 -7.53
CA LEU A 155 -13.37 -10.98 -6.60
C LEU A 155 -14.36 -10.65 -5.48
N MET A 156 -14.25 -9.48 -4.85
CA MET A 156 -15.12 -9.12 -3.73
C MET A 156 -16.59 -9.02 -4.12
N ILE A 157 -16.92 -8.65 -5.36
CA ILE A 157 -18.32 -8.63 -5.81
C ILE A 157 -18.79 -9.99 -6.34
N ALA A 158 -17.88 -10.91 -6.64
CA ALA A 158 -18.15 -12.16 -7.31
C ALA A 158 -19.24 -13.05 -6.64
N PRO A 159 -19.29 -13.18 -5.29
CA PRO A 159 -20.38 -13.95 -4.66
C PRO A 159 -21.76 -13.36 -4.95
N ARG A 160 -21.87 -12.07 -5.24
CA ARG A 160 -23.14 -11.37 -5.54
C ARG A 160 -23.57 -11.49 -7.01
N LEU A 161 -22.73 -12.05 -7.86
CA LEU A 161 -23.05 -12.36 -9.26
C LEU A 161 -23.91 -13.62 -9.33
N ALA A 162 -24.79 -13.72 -10.34
CA ALA A 162 -25.75 -14.82 -10.42
C ALA A 162 -25.08 -16.21 -10.57
N GLU A 163 -23.96 -16.27 -11.27
CA GLU A 163 -23.19 -17.50 -11.55
C GLU A 163 -21.84 -17.54 -10.83
N GLY A 164 -21.58 -16.57 -9.90
CA GLY A 164 -20.25 -16.39 -9.34
C GLY A 164 -19.25 -15.90 -10.38
N LEU A 165 -17.96 -16.23 -10.21
CA LEU A 165 -16.90 -15.81 -11.11
C LEU A 165 -15.77 -16.85 -11.16
N THR A 166 -15.37 -17.24 -12.36
CA THR A 166 -14.10 -17.91 -12.62
C THR A 166 -13.20 -16.92 -13.35
N LEU A 167 -12.12 -16.50 -12.68
CA LEU A 167 -11.25 -15.45 -13.16
C LEU A 167 -9.90 -16.03 -13.61
N HIS A 168 -9.58 -15.90 -14.90
CA HIS A 168 -8.33 -16.33 -15.51
C HIS A 168 -7.35 -15.15 -15.59
N LEU A 169 -6.19 -15.27 -14.95
CA LEU A 169 -5.17 -14.23 -14.88
C LEU A 169 -4.13 -14.41 -15.99
N LYS A 170 -4.01 -13.40 -16.85
CA LYS A 170 -3.01 -13.36 -17.93
C LYS A 170 -1.78 -12.56 -17.53
N GLY A 171 -0.63 -12.93 -18.12
CA GLY A 171 0.64 -12.24 -17.87
C GLY A 171 1.20 -12.51 -16.47
N ASP A 172 2.10 -11.65 -16.01
CA ASP A 172 2.70 -11.75 -14.69
C ASP A 172 1.73 -11.21 -13.64
N ILE A 173 1.58 -11.94 -12.52
CA ILE A 173 0.65 -11.54 -11.46
C ILE A 173 1.35 -10.54 -10.54
N ALA A 174 1.07 -9.25 -10.74
CA ALA A 174 1.58 -8.20 -9.87
C ALA A 174 0.89 -8.25 -8.50
N SER A 175 1.70 -8.17 -7.44
CA SER A 175 1.19 -8.07 -6.05
C SER A 175 0.22 -9.20 -5.68
N ARG A 176 0.56 -10.47 -5.99
CA ARG A 176 -0.24 -11.65 -5.68
C ARG A 176 -0.68 -11.71 -4.20
N THR A 177 0.17 -11.25 -3.30
CA THR A 177 -0.12 -11.18 -1.86
C THR A 177 -1.39 -10.38 -1.52
N TYR A 178 -1.74 -9.35 -2.29
CA TYR A 178 -2.99 -8.60 -2.11
C TYR A 178 -4.22 -9.37 -2.63
N ILE A 179 -4.04 -10.26 -3.61
CA ILE A 179 -5.10 -11.15 -4.08
C ILE A 179 -5.36 -12.20 -2.98
N ASP A 180 -4.30 -12.82 -2.45
CA ASP A 180 -4.38 -13.80 -1.38
C ASP A 180 -5.03 -13.21 -0.12
N LEU A 181 -4.64 -11.99 0.26
CA LEU A 181 -5.28 -11.22 1.33
C LEU A 181 -6.79 -11.02 1.08
N THR A 182 -7.17 -10.75 -0.17
CA THR A 182 -8.58 -10.56 -0.54
C THR A 182 -9.36 -11.86 -0.39
N LEU A 183 -8.83 -12.97 -0.88
CA LEU A 183 -9.46 -14.31 -0.77
C LEU A 183 -9.60 -14.74 0.70
N ASP A 184 -8.56 -14.51 1.51
CA ASP A 184 -8.60 -14.81 2.95
C ASP A 184 -9.73 -14.02 3.66
N LEU A 185 -9.84 -12.72 3.41
CA LEU A 185 -10.89 -11.91 3.97
C LEU A 185 -12.28 -12.30 3.46
N MET A 186 -12.45 -12.58 2.15
CA MET A 186 -13.71 -13.04 1.59
C MET A 186 -14.17 -14.35 2.26
N ASN A 187 -13.25 -15.29 2.48
CA ASN A 187 -13.55 -16.57 3.13
C ASN A 187 -13.90 -16.39 4.62
N LYS A 188 -13.27 -15.44 5.33
CA LYS A 188 -13.67 -15.05 6.70
C LYS A 188 -15.09 -14.48 6.77
N TYR A 189 -15.56 -13.84 5.69
CA TYR A 189 -16.94 -13.36 5.53
C TYR A 189 -17.86 -14.42 4.88
N GLY A 190 -17.49 -15.70 4.90
CA GLY A 190 -18.32 -16.83 4.49
C GLY A 190 -18.38 -17.10 2.98
N ALA A 191 -17.64 -16.39 2.15
CA ALA A 191 -17.54 -16.70 0.74
C ALA A 191 -16.78 -18.03 0.53
N LYS A 192 -16.94 -18.60 -0.68
CA LYS A 192 -16.14 -19.74 -1.15
C LYS A 192 -15.31 -19.27 -2.32
N ALA A 193 -14.08 -18.84 -2.03
CA ALA A 193 -13.17 -18.25 -2.98
C ALA A 193 -11.80 -18.93 -2.86
N GLU A 194 -11.30 -19.49 -3.95
CA GLU A 194 -10.05 -20.25 -3.95
C GLU A 194 -9.31 -20.17 -5.29
N TRP A 195 -8.00 -20.39 -5.23
CA TRP A 195 -7.22 -20.69 -6.42
C TRP A 195 -7.51 -22.13 -6.85
N THR A 196 -7.92 -22.32 -8.10
CA THR A 196 -8.09 -23.66 -8.70
C THR A 196 -6.80 -24.14 -9.37
N ASP A 197 -5.97 -23.20 -9.79
CA ASP A 197 -4.60 -23.42 -10.27
C ASP A 197 -3.75 -22.16 -10.05
N GLU A 198 -2.53 -22.11 -10.59
CA GLU A 198 -1.61 -20.98 -10.39
C GLU A 198 -2.13 -19.62 -10.95
N ARG A 199 -3.07 -19.67 -11.88
CA ARG A 199 -3.57 -18.51 -12.64
C ARG A 199 -5.10 -18.39 -12.67
N THR A 200 -5.82 -19.29 -12.06
CA THR A 200 -7.28 -19.30 -12.07
C THR A 200 -7.83 -19.24 -10.67
N ILE A 201 -8.75 -18.32 -10.44
CA ILE A 201 -9.47 -18.16 -9.18
C ILE A 201 -10.95 -18.44 -9.44
N HIS A 202 -11.54 -19.30 -8.60
CA HIS A 202 -12.97 -19.56 -8.61
C HIS A 202 -13.63 -18.98 -7.35
N VAL A 203 -14.75 -18.30 -7.58
CA VAL A 203 -15.60 -17.76 -6.51
C VAL A 203 -17.04 -18.22 -6.74
N ALA A 204 -17.55 -19.04 -5.85
CA ALA A 204 -18.93 -19.52 -5.92
C ALA A 204 -19.94 -18.39 -5.65
N PRO A 205 -21.14 -18.41 -6.29
CA PRO A 205 -22.21 -17.49 -5.95
C PRO A 205 -22.71 -17.73 -4.53
N GLY A 206 -23.09 -16.65 -3.82
CA GLY A 206 -23.56 -16.72 -2.43
C GLY A 206 -23.78 -15.36 -1.80
N ALA A 207 -23.98 -15.37 -0.50
CA ALA A 207 -24.08 -14.17 0.30
C ALA A 207 -22.91 -14.11 1.29
N TYR A 208 -22.44 -12.91 1.59
CA TYR A 208 -21.50 -12.69 2.68
C TYR A 208 -22.23 -12.81 4.03
N GLU A 209 -21.51 -13.30 5.03
CA GLU A 209 -21.96 -13.40 6.41
C GLU A 209 -21.35 -12.28 7.25
N ASP A 210 -22.17 -11.67 8.11
CA ASP A 210 -21.69 -10.66 9.05
C ASP A 210 -20.75 -11.31 10.08
N THR A 211 -19.51 -10.85 10.12
CA THR A 211 -18.47 -11.43 10.97
C THR A 211 -17.75 -10.39 11.81
N CYS A 212 -17.22 -10.80 12.96
CA CYS A 212 -16.28 -9.99 13.73
C CYS A 212 -14.90 -10.06 13.06
N LEU A 213 -14.34 -8.91 12.75
CA LEU A 213 -13.00 -8.78 12.24
C LEU A 213 -12.24 -7.74 13.04
N SER A 214 -11.10 -8.12 13.60
CA SER A 214 -10.12 -7.16 14.14
C SER A 214 -9.01 -6.96 13.11
N VAL A 215 -8.74 -5.71 12.75
CA VAL A 215 -7.74 -5.35 11.75
C VAL A 215 -6.37 -5.28 12.42
N GLU A 216 -5.40 -6.04 11.93
CA GLU A 216 -4.01 -5.98 12.38
C GLU A 216 -3.32 -4.68 11.96
N SER A 217 -2.19 -4.36 12.58
CA SER A 217 -1.39 -3.20 12.23
C SER A 217 -0.78 -3.29 10.83
N ASP A 218 -0.48 -2.13 10.26
CA ASP A 218 -0.01 -1.98 8.86
C ASP A 218 1.48 -2.26 8.72
N TRP A 219 1.84 -3.32 7.99
CA TRP A 219 3.22 -3.69 7.73
C TRP A 219 3.96 -2.71 6.80
N SER A 220 3.23 -1.97 5.94
CA SER A 220 3.86 -0.87 5.20
C SER A 220 4.28 0.25 6.15
N ALA A 221 3.45 0.58 7.16
CA ALA A 221 3.79 1.56 8.18
C ALA A 221 4.98 1.09 9.04
N ALA A 222 5.04 -0.20 9.36
CA ALA A 222 6.17 -0.79 10.07
C ALA A 222 7.50 -0.58 9.33
N SER A 223 7.50 -0.60 7.99
CA SER A 223 8.73 -0.52 7.19
C SER A 223 9.57 0.72 7.50
N TYR A 224 8.95 1.86 7.82
CA TYR A 224 9.67 3.09 8.17
C TYR A 224 10.40 2.98 9.51
N TRP A 225 9.87 2.19 10.45
CA TRP A 225 10.52 1.91 11.74
C TRP A 225 11.67 0.92 11.59
N TYR A 226 11.56 -0.05 10.68
CA TYR A 226 12.69 -0.91 10.30
C TYR A 226 13.82 -0.10 9.68
N GLU A 227 13.49 0.81 8.76
CA GLU A 227 14.42 1.73 8.14
C GLU A 227 15.14 2.59 9.20
N LEU A 228 14.37 3.21 10.09
CA LEU A 228 14.90 4.07 11.14
C LEU A 228 15.82 3.29 12.10
N ALA A 229 15.44 2.06 12.46
CA ALA A 229 16.26 1.17 13.31
C ALA A 229 17.59 0.81 12.62
N ALA A 230 17.56 0.44 11.34
CA ALA A 230 18.77 0.10 10.59
C ALA A 230 19.71 1.29 10.46
N ILE A 231 19.20 2.48 10.15
CA ILE A 231 19.98 3.71 10.01
C ILE A 231 20.57 4.14 11.36
N ALA A 232 19.79 4.12 12.44
CA ALA A 232 20.28 4.46 13.77
C ALA A 232 21.39 3.50 14.23
N ALA A 233 21.24 2.20 13.99
CA ALA A 233 22.27 1.20 14.30
C ALA A 233 23.56 1.41 13.48
N HIS A 234 23.43 1.76 12.19
CA HIS A 234 24.57 2.08 11.34
C HIS A 234 25.35 3.29 11.88
N ARG A 235 24.65 4.25 12.49
CA ARG A 235 25.26 5.40 13.17
C ARG A 235 25.82 5.10 14.58
N GLY A 236 25.71 3.86 15.03
CA GLY A 236 26.29 3.41 16.29
C GLY A 236 25.34 3.42 17.47
N HIS A 237 24.04 3.61 17.27
CA HIS A 237 23.01 3.54 18.31
C HIS A 237 22.56 2.10 18.54
N GLU A 238 22.28 1.75 19.79
CA GLU A 238 21.61 0.49 20.16
C GLU A 238 20.10 0.72 20.16
N VAL A 239 19.35 -0.08 19.41
CA VAL A 239 17.91 0.14 19.17
C VAL A 239 17.09 -1.03 19.68
N GLU A 240 15.99 -0.72 20.40
CA GLU A 240 14.94 -1.64 20.82
C GLU A 240 13.58 -0.95 20.61
N LEU A 241 12.88 -1.26 19.51
CA LEU A 241 11.57 -0.70 19.20
C LEU A 241 10.49 -1.77 19.29
N SER A 242 9.47 -1.53 20.11
CA SER A 242 8.28 -2.40 20.19
C SER A 242 7.18 -1.84 19.30
N LEU A 243 6.84 -2.55 18.23
CA LEU A 243 5.79 -2.20 17.26
C LEU A 243 4.54 -3.01 17.58
N HIS A 244 3.50 -2.35 18.12
CA HIS A 244 2.28 -3.04 18.56
C HIS A 244 1.38 -3.42 17.38
N GLY A 245 0.66 -4.55 17.54
CA GLY A 245 -0.38 -5.02 16.63
C GLY A 245 0.10 -5.75 15.37
N LEU A 246 1.41 -5.98 15.21
CA LEU A 246 1.96 -6.82 14.14
C LEU A 246 1.90 -8.30 14.53
N THR A 247 1.63 -9.17 13.53
CA THR A 247 1.60 -10.61 13.73
C THR A 247 2.55 -11.33 12.77
N GLU A 248 3.17 -12.42 13.25
CA GLU A 248 4.02 -13.25 12.40
C GLU A 248 3.26 -13.94 11.27
N GLU A 249 1.99 -14.27 11.49
CA GLU A 249 1.12 -14.97 10.54
C GLU A 249 0.37 -14.02 9.59
N SER A 250 0.73 -12.73 9.58
CA SER A 250 0.09 -11.73 8.72
C SER A 250 0.08 -12.14 7.24
N ARG A 251 -1.04 -11.87 6.58
CA ARG A 251 -1.20 -12.02 5.11
C ARG A 251 -0.79 -10.78 4.32
N GLN A 252 -0.38 -9.71 4.99
CA GLN A 252 0.15 -8.53 4.30
C GLN A 252 1.49 -8.85 3.63
N GLY A 253 1.62 -8.56 2.32
CA GLY A 253 2.84 -8.84 1.57
C GLY A 253 4.07 -8.11 2.11
N ASP A 254 3.85 -6.91 2.64
CA ASP A 254 4.91 -6.06 3.20
C ASP A 254 5.52 -6.62 4.49
N ARG A 255 4.94 -7.69 5.09
CA ARG A 255 5.56 -8.43 6.19
C ARG A 255 6.99 -8.92 5.86
N VAL A 256 7.29 -9.10 4.59
CA VAL A 256 8.63 -9.46 4.12
C VAL A 256 9.71 -8.48 4.58
N VAL A 257 9.35 -7.26 5.00
CA VAL A 257 10.28 -6.26 5.57
C VAL A 257 11.11 -6.86 6.71
N ALA A 258 10.53 -7.72 7.56
CA ALA A 258 11.26 -8.38 8.64
C ALA A 258 12.45 -9.21 8.12
N GLN A 259 12.26 -9.90 6.99
CA GLN A 259 13.31 -10.69 6.34
C GLN A 259 14.31 -9.82 5.57
N LEU A 260 13.84 -8.75 4.92
CA LEU A 260 14.69 -7.85 4.14
C LEU A 260 15.64 -7.03 5.02
N PHE A 261 15.23 -6.71 6.24
CA PHE A 261 16.05 -5.93 7.17
C PHE A 261 16.93 -6.75 8.09
N GLU A 262 16.75 -8.07 8.18
CA GLU A 262 17.62 -8.95 8.96
C GLU A 262 19.09 -8.88 8.51
N PRO A 263 19.44 -8.95 7.19
CA PRO A 263 20.81 -8.74 6.72
C PRO A 263 21.35 -7.33 6.98
N LEU A 264 20.47 -6.35 7.21
CA LEU A 264 20.83 -4.97 7.54
C LEU A 264 20.99 -4.76 9.06
N GLY A 265 20.95 -5.85 9.85
CA GLY A 265 21.20 -5.84 11.28
C GLY A 265 19.97 -5.58 12.16
N VAL A 266 18.77 -5.60 11.62
CA VAL A 266 17.53 -5.47 12.39
C VAL A 266 16.92 -6.83 12.64
N LYS A 267 16.96 -7.29 13.89
CA LYS A 267 16.36 -8.56 14.31
C LYS A 267 14.92 -8.32 14.77
N THR A 268 13.99 -9.13 14.27
CA THR A 268 12.60 -9.12 14.68
C THR A 268 12.30 -10.25 15.65
N THR A 269 11.64 -9.95 16.76
CA THR A 269 11.12 -10.94 17.72
C THR A 269 9.63 -10.69 17.91
N TYR A 270 8.81 -11.71 17.64
CA TYR A 270 7.36 -11.61 17.81
C TYR A 270 6.93 -11.88 19.24
N THR A 271 5.93 -11.15 19.68
CA THR A 271 5.30 -11.26 20.99
C THR A 271 3.78 -11.26 20.84
N ASP A 272 3.04 -11.52 21.89
CA ASP A 272 1.58 -11.43 21.95
C ASP A 272 1.04 -10.00 21.71
N LYS A 273 1.89 -8.98 21.84
CA LYS A 273 1.53 -7.56 21.61
C LYS A 273 1.94 -7.04 20.24
N GLY A 274 2.82 -7.72 19.53
CA GLY A 274 3.36 -7.26 18.27
C GLY A 274 4.76 -7.78 17.97
N ALA A 275 5.61 -6.95 17.38
CA ALA A 275 6.99 -7.26 17.05
C ALA A 275 7.96 -6.30 17.75
N THR A 276 9.05 -6.83 18.29
CA THR A 276 10.14 -6.03 18.83
C THR A 276 11.34 -6.08 17.87
N LEU A 277 11.77 -4.92 17.43
CA LEU A 277 12.97 -4.73 16.61
C LEU A 277 14.16 -4.49 17.53
N THR A 278 15.22 -5.25 17.36
CA THR A 278 16.47 -5.05 18.10
C THR A 278 17.65 -4.96 17.15
N THR A 279 18.57 -4.06 17.45
CA THR A 279 19.81 -3.91 16.71
C THR A 279 21.00 -3.80 17.67
N THR A 280 22.18 -4.11 17.16
CA THR A 280 23.43 -3.80 17.85
C THR A 280 24.38 -3.10 16.87
N PRO A 281 25.17 -2.10 17.30
CA PRO A 281 26.07 -1.37 16.41
C PRO A 281 27.09 -2.26 15.66
N SER A 282 27.36 -3.44 16.18
CA SER A 282 28.23 -4.44 15.56
C SER A 282 27.55 -5.30 14.50
N SER A 283 26.21 -5.29 14.43
CA SER A 283 25.44 -6.12 13.49
C SER A 283 25.27 -5.46 12.11
N THR A 284 25.53 -4.16 11.99
CA THR A 284 25.48 -3.50 10.69
C THR A 284 26.74 -3.80 9.88
N PRO A 285 26.62 -4.25 8.63
CA PRO A 285 27.76 -4.49 7.75
C PRO A 285 28.59 -3.19 7.58
N LYS A 286 29.91 -3.28 7.69
CA LYS A 286 30.85 -2.18 7.45
C LYS A 286 31.76 -2.51 6.28
N GLY A 287 31.89 -1.62 5.30
CA GLY A 287 32.78 -1.78 4.16
C GLY A 287 32.05 -1.90 2.81
N PRO A 288 32.75 -2.16 1.71
CA PRO A 288 32.14 -2.26 0.40
C PRO A 288 31.17 -3.45 0.37
N HIS A 289 29.89 -3.13 0.29
CA HIS A 289 28.82 -4.12 0.24
C HIS A 289 28.71 -4.75 -1.14
N LYS A 290 28.46 -6.06 -1.20
CA LYS A 290 28.00 -6.70 -2.42
C LYS A 290 26.63 -6.10 -2.80
N ALA A 291 26.46 -5.77 -4.09
CA ALA A 291 25.18 -5.25 -4.55
C ALA A 291 24.04 -6.24 -4.23
N VAL A 292 22.96 -5.68 -3.67
CA VAL A 292 21.73 -6.42 -3.32
C VAL A 292 20.77 -6.36 -4.50
N VAL A 293 20.20 -7.51 -4.88
CA VAL A 293 19.16 -7.58 -5.92
C VAL A 293 17.87 -8.07 -5.29
N LEU A 294 16.81 -7.27 -5.37
CA LEU A 294 15.48 -7.59 -4.82
C LEU A 294 14.42 -7.55 -5.91
N ASP A 295 13.47 -8.47 -5.82
CA ASP A 295 12.23 -8.44 -6.58
C ASP A 295 11.10 -7.87 -5.72
N MET A 296 10.61 -6.68 -6.11
CA MET A 296 9.56 -5.95 -5.43
C MET A 296 8.16 -6.25 -5.98
N THR A 297 8.02 -7.18 -6.90
CA THR A 297 6.75 -7.53 -7.56
C THR A 297 5.63 -7.82 -6.57
N HIS A 298 5.95 -8.44 -5.44
CA HIS A 298 4.98 -8.84 -4.41
C HIS A 298 4.85 -7.86 -3.24
N CYS A 299 5.78 -6.91 -3.10
CA CYS A 299 5.82 -5.90 -2.04
C CYS A 299 6.21 -4.50 -2.56
N PRO A 300 5.57 -4.00 -3.63
CA PRO A 300 5.98 -2.75 -4.27
C PRO A 300 5.83 -1.52 -3.37
N ASP A 301 5.01 -1.62 -2.33
CA ASP A 301 4.71 -0.49 -1.45
C ASP A 301 5.83 -0.17 -0.45
N ILE A 302 6.81 -1.06 -0.26
CA ILE A 302 8.01 -0.79 0.54
C ILE A 302 9.26 -0.48 -0.32
N ALA A 303 9.11 -0.36 -1.64
CA ALA A 303 10.25 -0.09 -2.53
C ALA A 303 10.91 1.27 -2.23
N GLN A 304 10.15 2.31 -1.84
CA GLN A 304 10.72 3.60 -1.46
C GLN A 304 11.56 3.47 -0.18
N THR A 305 11.04 2.80 0.83
CA THR A 305 11.76 2.50 2.08
C THR A 305 13.09 1.79 1.77
N MET A 306 13.06 0.73 0.96
CA MET A 306 14.28 -0.02 0.59
C MET A 306 15.29 0.84 -0.16
N ALA A 307 14.84 1.64 -1.15
CA ALA A 307 15.72 2.49 -1.94
C ALA A 307 16.44 3.53 -1.10
N VAL A 308 15.70 4.21 -0.20
CA VAL A 308 16.27 5.23 0.70
C VAL A 308 17.20 4.56 1.73
N THR A 309 16.76 3.46 2.35
CA THR A 309 17.58 2.70 3.31
C THR A 309 18.93 2.30 2.71
N PHE A 310 18.93 1.68 1.52
CA PHE A 310 20.17 1.21 0.89
C PHE A 310 21.11 2.36 0.55
N CYS A 311 20.60 3.49 0.04
CA CYS A 311 21.41 4.68 -0.18
C CYS A 311 22.05 5.17 1.12
N LEU A 312 21.26 5.34 2.19
CA LEU A 312 21.74 5.85 3.48
C LEU A 312 22.70 4.88 4.20
N LEU A 313 22.66 3.59 3.90
CA LEU A 313 23.59 2.57 4.42
C LEU A 313 24.78 2.31 3.49
N ASP A 314 24.94 3.07 2.39
CA ASP A 314 25.97 2.84 1.36
C ASP A 314 25.98 1.42 0.79
N VAL A 315 24.81 0.80 0.60
CA VAL A 315 24.62 -0.54 0.03
C VAL A 315 24.18 -0.42 -1.43
N PRO A 316 25.01 -0.74 -2.42
CA PRO A 316 24.59 -0.79 -3.83
C PRO A 316 23.43 -1.77 -4.03
N TYR A 317 22.47 -1.44 -4.89
CA TYR A 317 21.29 -2.26 -5.07
C TYR A 317 20.68 -2.21 -6.47
N THR A 318 19.83 -3.20 -6.75
CA THR A 318 18.91 -3.25 -7.89
C THR A 318 17.55 -3.74 -7.39
N LEU A 319 16.51 -2.91 -7.55
CA LEU A 319 15.11 -3.26 -7.31
C LEU A 319 14.45 -3.56 -8.65
N ASN A 320 13.95 -4.78 -8.82
CA ASN A 320 13.17 -5.21 -9.98
C ASN A 320 11.67 -5.28 -9.64
N GLY A 321 10.80 -5.42 -10.63
CA GLY A 321 9.37 -5.60 -10.41
C GLY A 321 8.64 -4.32 -10.00
N ILE A 322 9.17 -3.14 -10.39
CA ILE A 322 8.68 -1.84 -9.92
C ILE A 322 7.83 -1.06 -10.95
N HIS A 323 7.48 -1.66 -12.10
CA HIS A 323 6.73 -0.98 -13.17
C HIS A 323 5.44 -0.31 -12.68
N SER A 324 4.73 -0.93 -11.71
CA SER A 324 3.49 -0.39 -11.16
C SER A 324 3.70 0.92 -10.37
N LEU A 325 4.92 1.23 -9.93
CA LEU A 325 5.22 2.42 -9.12
C LEU A 325 5.10 3.73 -9.93
N ARG A 326 5.21 3.67 -11.26
CA ARG A 326 5.08 4.86 -12.10
C ARG A 326 3.66 5.40 -12.22
N ILE A 327 2.66 4.55 -11.97
CA ILE A 327 1.22 4.88 -12.12
C ILE A 327 0.47 4.97 -10.79
N LYS A 328 1.21 5.04 -9.67
CA LYS A 328 0.65 5.23 -8.33
C LYS A 328 0.24 6.71 -8.08
N GLU A 329 0.28 7.14 -6.84
CA GLU A 329 -0.01 8.52 -6.43
C GLU A 329 0.84 9.53 -7.21
N THR A 330 2.09 9.20 -7.43
CA THR A 330 3.02 9.88 -8.33
C THR A 330 3.78 8.86 -9.19
N ASP A 331 4.66 9.29 -10.09
CA ASP A 331 5.75 8.47 -10.59
C ASP A 331 6.80 8.33 -9.48
N ARG A 332 6.64 7.29 -8.66
CA ARG A 332 7.51 7.04 -7.51
C ARG A 332 8.97 6.81 -7.90
N VAL A 333 9.20 6.21 -9.06
CA VAL A 333 10.57 5.95 -9.56
C VAL A 333 11.25 7.26 -9.92
N GLY A 334 10.59 8.11 -10.68
CA GLY A 334 11.08 9.44 -11.02
C GLY A 334 11.31 10.32 -9.78
N ALA A 335 10.38 10.26 -8.81
CA ALA A 335 10.49 10.97 -7.54
C ALA A 335 11.70 10.49 -6.72
N LEU A 336 11.92 9.18 -6.58
CA LEU A 336 13.09 8.63 -5.87
C LEU A 336 14.41 9.09 -6.50
N ILE A 337 14.52 9.04 -7.83
CA ILE A 337 15.71 9.50 -8.55
C ILE A 337 15.97 11.00 -8.27
N ALA A 338 14.93 11.82 -8.33
CA ALA A 338 15.04 13.25 -8.13
C ALA A 338 15.42 13.62 -6.68
N GLU A 339 14.76 12.97 -5.70
CA GLU A 339 14.94 13.33 -4.31
C GLU A 339 16.23 12.76 -3.69
N LEU A 340 16.60 11.51 -4.04
CA LEU A 340 17.88 10.92 -3.61
C LEU A 340 19.08 11.63 -4.22
N ARG A 341 18.92 12.24 -5.41
CA ARG A 341 19.98 13.09 -5.98
C ARG A 341 20.28 14.32 -5.10
N LYS A 342 19.27 14.92 -4.48
CA LYS A 342 19.48 16.03 -3.52
C LYS A 342 20.28 15.60 -2.28
N LEU A 343 20.17 14.31 -1.93
CA LEU A 343 20.94 13.69 -0.85
C LEU A 343 22.31 13.16 -1.31
N GLY A 344 22.68 13.38 -2.58
CA GLY A 344 23.99 13.00 -3.10
C GLY A 344 24.06 11.64 -3.81
N TYR A 345 22.94 10.98 -4.06
CA TYR A 345 22.90 9.63 -4.69
C TYR A 345 22.45 9.70 -6.14
N ILE A 346 23.17 9.03 -7.05
CA ILE A 346 22.85 9.00 -8.48
C ILE A 346 22.24 7.63 -8.83
N LEU A 347 20.91 7.59 -8.89
CA LEU A 347 20.16 6.40 -9.25
C LEU A 347 19.93 6.31 -10.76
N ARG A 348 19.72 5.09 -11.25
CA ARG A 348 19.33 4.78 -12.62
C ARG A 348 18.07 3.92 -12.66
N SER A 349 17.26 4.13 -13.68
CA SER A 349 16.10 3.27 -13.96
C SER A 349 16.17 2.76 -15.37
N GLU A 350 16.00 1.46 -15.56
CA GLU A 350 16.05 0.80 -16.86
C GLU A 350 14.73 0.06 -17.11
N ASN A 351 14.27 0.09 -18.38
CA ASN A 351 13.09 -0.66 -18.85
C ASN A 351 11.80 -0.43 -18.03
N ASP A 352 11.66 0.73 -17.40
CA ASP A 352 10.54 1.11 -16.53
C ASP A 352 10.21 0.11 -15.38
N ASN A 353 11.02 -0.92 -15.22
CA ASN A 353 10.82 -2.01 -14.27
C ASN A 353 11.96 -2.19 -13.27
N THR A 354 13.03 -1.40 -13.40
CA THR A 354 14.24 -1.53 -12.57
C THR A 354 14.66 -0.17 -12.03
N LEU A 355 15.02 -0.11 -10.75
CA LEU A 355 15.69 1.02 -10.12
C LEU A 355 16.97 0.53 -9.47
N SER A 356 18.10 1.17 -9.77
CA SER A 356 19.40 0.75 -9.23
C SER A 356 20.26 1.92 -8.78
N TRP A 357 21.13 1.63 -7.83
CA TRP A 357 22.23 2.48 -7.41
C TRP A 357 23.50 1.64 -7.32
N ASP A 358 24.56 2.09 -7.98
CA ASP A 358 25.84 1.38 -8.10
C ASP A 358 26.94 1.92 -7.16
N GLY A 359 26.57 2.80 -6.23
CA GLY A 359 27.50 3.52 -5.35
C GLY A 359 27.93 4.88 -5.89
N THR A 360 27.46 5.29 -7.07
CA THR A 360 27.82 6.60 -7.65
C THR A 360 27.16 7.70 -6.84
N GLN A 361 27.97 8.69 -6.42
CA GLN A 361 27.55 9.85 -5.64
C GLN A 361 27.77 11.17 -6.38
N CYS A 362 27.12 12.23 -5.92
CA CYS A 362 27.33 13.62 -6.32
C CYS A 362 27.34 14.52 -5.07
N ALA A 363 27.60 15.81 -5.23
CA ALA A 363 27.45 16.74 -4.14
C ALA A 363 25.98 16.78 -3.68
N ALA A 364 25.74 16.58 -2.39
CA ALA A 364 24.42 16.77 -1.78
C ALA A 364 24.10 18.26 -1.66
N ASP A 365 22.80 18.58 -1.61
CA ASP A 365 22.35 19.93 -1.28
C ASP A 365 22.71 20.26 0.18
N GLU A 366 23.12 21.49 0.48
CA GLU A 366 23.45 21.92 1.85
C GLU A 366 22.22 21.87 2.79
N ARG A 367 21.04 22.13 2.24
CA ARG A 367 19.73 22.08 2.91
C ARG A 367 18.74 21.36 2.03
N PRO A 368 18.77 20.03 2.04
CA PRO A 368 17.91 19.27 1.16
C PRO A 368 16.44 19.45 1.54
N ARG A 369 15.63 19.79 0.54
CA ARG A 369 14.18 19.86 0.64
C ARG A 369 13.55 18.77 -0.20
N ILE A 370 12.95 17.79 0.45
CA ILE A 370 12.30 16.66 -0.17
C ILE A 370 10.87 17.03 -0.59
N ALA A 371 10.58 16.92 -1.87
CA ALA A 371 9.23 17.03 -2.40
C ALA A 371 8.50 15.70 -2.20
N THR A 372 7.27 15.76 -1.73
CA THR A 372 6.45 14.57 -1.46
C THR A 372 5.58 14.15 -2.63
N TYR A 373 5.37 15.03 -3.62
CA TYR A 373 4.57 14.74 -4.81
C TYR A 373 3.15 14.24 -4.47
N ASP A 374 2.54 14.76 -3.42
CA ASP A 374 1.25 14.31 -2.87
C ASP A 374 1.23 12.80 -2.51
N ASP A 375 2.41 12.21 -2.24
CA ASP A 375 2.56 10.81 -1.88
C ASP A 375 3.12 10.65 -0.46
N HIS A 376 2.30 10.08 0.41
CA HIS A 376 2.63 9.82 1.81
C HIS A 376 3.88 8.95 2.00
N ARG A 377 4.13 7.99 1.07
CA ARG A 377 5.31 7.13 1.15
C ARG A 377 6.61 7.87 0.87
N MET A 378 6.57 8.91 0.02
CA MET A 378 7.74 9.78 -0.16
C MET A 378 8.07 10.53 1.13
N ALA A 379 7.05 11.09 1.81
CA ALA A 379 7.27 11.80 3.08
C ALA A 379 7.89 10.88 4.15
N MET A 380 7.31 9.69 4.33
CA MET A 380 7.68 8.78 5.42
C MET A 380 9.03 8.06 5.16
N ALA A 381 9.30 7.64 3.92
CA ALA A 381 10.56 6.99 3.58
C ALA A 381 11.77 7.94 3.63
N PHE A 382 11.58 9.25 3.40
CA PHE A 382 12.69 10.19 3.50
C PHE A 382 12.88 10.77 4.92
N ALA A 383 11.90 10.61 5.82
CA ALA A 383 12.02 11.12 7.19
C ALA A 383 13.24 10.58 7.96
N PRO A 384 13.62 9.29 7.86
CA PRO A 384 14.81 8.76 8.53
C PRO A 384 16.14 9.37 8.08
N ALA A 385 16.19 10.00 6.90
CA ALA A 385 17.38 10.72 6.44
C ALA A 385 17.75 11.89 7.37
N ALA A 386 16.81 12.39 8.19
CA ALA A 386 17.09 13.41 9.21
C ALA A 386 18.09 12.94 10.28
N LEU A 387 18.43 11.65 10.35
CA LEU A 387 19.55 11.17 11.17
C LEU A 387 20.94 11.49 10.55
N TYR A 388 20.99 11.82 9.26
CA TYR A 388 22.25 12.18 8.56
C TYR A 388 22.37 13.66 8.27
N TYR A 389 21.25 14.38 8.16
CA TYR A 389 21.22 15.78 7.74
C TYR A 389 20.68 16.63 8.88
N ASP A 390 21.48 17.60 9.37
CA ASP A 390 21.07 18.53 10.44
C ASP A 390 19.87 19.40 10.02
N HIS A 391 19.68 19.58 8.71
CA HIS A 391 18.60 20.35 8.10
C HIS A 391 17.99 19.54 6.96
N LEU A 392 16.93 18.79 7.25
CA LEU A 392 16.10 18.14 6.26
C LEU A 392 14.71 18.76 6.26
N ASP A 393 14.26 19.29 5.14
CA ASP A 393 12.91 19.84 5.00
C ASP A 393 12.03 18.88 4.18
N ILE A 394 10.88 18.49 4.71
CA ILE A 394 9.84 17.72 4.01
C ILE A 394 8.74 18.68 3.57
N ALA A 395 8.56 18.82 2.26
CA ALA A 395 7.47 19.61 1.70
C ALA A 395 6.14 18.83 1.87
N HIS A 396 5.07 19.56 2.19
CA HIS A 396 3.73 18.97 2.34
C HIS A 396 3.68 17.73 3.26
N PRO A 397 4.13 17.85 4.53
CA PRO A 397 4.20 16.74 5.46
C PRO A 397 2.83 16.14 5.79
N GLU A 398 1.74 16.89 5.59
CA GLU A 398 0.34 16.48 5.80
C GLU A 398 -0.08 15.29 4.93
N VAL A 399 0.63 14.98 3.85
CA VAL A 399 0.31 13.84 2.97
C VAL A 399 0.30 12.48 3.70
N VAL A 400 0.90 12.39 4.88
CA VAL A 400 0.91 11.16 5.70
C VAL A 400 -0.49 10.77 6.18
N THR A 401 -1.45 11.72 6.25
CA THR A 401 -2.84 11.48 6.65
C THR A 401 -3.53 10.42 5.79
N LYS A 402 -3.00 10.19 4.59
CA LYS A 402 -3.50 9.18 3.66
C LYS A 402 -3.43 7.76 4.22
N SER A 403 -2.45 7.43 5.08
CA SER A 403 -2.28 6.08 5.63
C SER A 403 -1.75 6.02 7.05
N TYR A 404 -1.09 7.05 7.56
CA TYR A 404 -0.47 7.09 8.88
C TYR A 404 -0.54 8.53 9.46
N PRO A 405 -1.72 8.98 9.88
CA PRO A 405 -1.92 10.38 10.33
C PRO A 405 -1.02 10.81 11.49
N THR A 406 -0.69 9.90 12.42
CA THR A 406 0.13 10.17 13.61
C THR A 406 1.63 10.00 13.37
N PHE A 407 2.08 9.75 12.13
CA PHE A 407 3.48 9.43 11.83
C PHE A 407 4.48 10.45 12.41
N TRP A 408 4.21 11.75 12.26
CA TRP A 408 5.10 12.78 12.77
C TRP A 408 5.11 12.87 14.30
N GLU A 409 3.97 12.62 14.93
CA GLU A 409 3.84 12.59 16.38
C GLU A 409 4.61 11.39 16.95
N ASP A 410 4.44 10.21 16.35
CA ASP A 410 5.15 8.99 16.74
C ASP A 410 6.66 9.13 16.52
N LEU A 411 7.07 9.76 15.41
CA LEU A 411 8.48 10.02 15.11
C LEU A 411 9.11 10.97 16.14
N HIS A 412 8.41 12.01 16.58
CA HIS A 412 8.90 12.98 17.58
C HIS A 412 8.90 12.43 19.01
N GLN A 413 8.04 11.43 19.33
CA GLN A 413 8.08 10.75 20.63
C GLN A 413 9.40 10.00 20.85
N THR A 414 10.18 9.77 19.82
CA THR A 414 11.46 9.08 19.87
C THR A 414 12.64 10.00 20.21
N ASP A 415 12.42 11.32 20.30
CA ASP A 415 13.46 12.33 20.56
C ASP A 415 13.91 12.44 22.04
N TYR A 416 13.55 11.49 22.93
CA TYR A 416 13.85 11.55 24.38
C TYR A 416 14.77 10.43 24.86
#